data_0ade8436fc11a39bf5f5df8323be4472
#
_entry.id   0ade8436fc11a39bf5f5df8323be4472
#
_cell.length_a   1.000
_cell.length_b   1.000
_cell.length_c   1.000
_cell.angle_alpha   90.00
_cell.angle_beta   90.00
_cell.angle_gamma   90.00
#
_symmetry.space_group_name_H-M   'P 1'
#
loop_
_entity.id
_entity.type
_entity.pdbx_description
1 polymer ?
#
loop_
_entity_poly.entity_id
_entity_poly.type
_entity_poly.pdbx_seq_one_letter_code
_entity_poly.pdbx_strand_id
1 'polypeptide(L)'
;MLNNPSPDNTHSFLENDIVLLRPQTRKFIYFAMFTIYTWMKNKTSTLVKDYVIITFGLLLYVMGWMLFLVPAEITGGGVSGISAVVFFATKIPISATFLVINAVLVLIAIKILGASFGVKTIYSIAVLSLFFAVFQNILEKPLVDDTFLSAVLGGMAGGIGLGIVFSRGGSTGGTDILAMIIMKYRNVSPGKLIMLFDVIIIASSYVVFRSPEKLVYGYVSMWVVSYSLDSFLSGANRSAQMFIFSSKYEEIADFITQEAVRGVTVFDGVGWYTKENIKIVMTIMRKKETSAIFRKIKEIDPNAFITMGSVMGVYGQGFEEIKF
;
A
#
# COMPACT_ATOMS: atom_id res chain seq x y z
N MET A 1 -26.44 -26.41 40.77
CA MET A 1 -25.11 -25.79 41.02
C MET A 1 -24.11 -26.55 40.16
N LEU A 2 -23.80 -26.04 38.99
CA LEU A 2 -22.79 -26.61 38.07
C LEU A 2 -21.48 -25.84 38.30
N ASN A 3 -20.49 -26.56 38.86
CA ASN A 3 -19.14 -26.06 39.08
C ASN A 3 -18.48 -25.77 37.73
N ASN A 4 -18.15 -24.49 37.48
CA ASN A 4 -17.32 -24.05 36.39
C ASN A 4 -15.84 -24.33 36.74
N PRO A 5 -15.07 -25.14 36.00
CA PRO A 5 -13.66 -25.37 36.32
C PRO A 5 -12.85 -24.11 36.02
N SER A 6 -11.98 -23.74 36.95
CA SER A 6 -11.06 -22.60 36.81
C SER A 6 -10.05 -22.80 35.66
N PRO A 7 -9.60 -21.74 34.99
CA PRO A 7 -8.70 -21.81 33.80
C PRO A 7 -7.33 -22.47 34.09
N ASP A 8 -6.91 -22.57 35.34
CA ASP A 8 -5.61 -23.15 35.73
C ASP A 8 -5.56 -24.69 35.65
N ASN A 9 -6.71 -25.37 35.66
CA ASN A 9 -6.74 -26.84 35.61
C ASN A 9 -6.61 -27.43 34.21
N THR A 10 -6.85 -26.68 33.16
CA THR A 10 -6.71 -27.17 31.76
C THR A 10 -5.27 -27.27 31.30
N HIS A 11 -4.36 -26.44 31.82
CA HIS A 11 -2.94 -26.53 31.48
C HIS A 11 -2.25 -27.74 32.11
N SER A 12 -2.62 -28.10 33.32
CA SER A 12 -2.04 -29.25 34.03
C SER A 12 -2.47 -30.61 33.49
N PHE A 13 -3.68 -30.71 32.91
CA PHE A 13 -4.17 -31.94 32.28
C PHE A 13 -3.43 -32.27 30.98
N LEU A 14 -3.23 -31.27 30.13
CA LEU A 14 -2.52 -31.46 28.85
C LEU A 14 -1.03 -31.77 29.02
N GLU A 15 -0.37 -31.21 30.03
CA GLU A 15 1.03 -31.53 30.34
C GLU A 15 1.25 -32.95 30.80
N ASN A 16 0.36 -33.48 31.63
CA ASN A 16 0.46 -34.84 32.16
C ASN A 16 0.24 -35.91 31.09
N ASP A 17 -0.68 -35.69 30.15
CA ASP A 17 -0.94 -36.64 29.05
C ASP A 17 0.22 -36.71 28.05
N ILE A 18 0.92 -35.58 27.83
CA ILE A 18 2.11 -35.50 26.93
C ILE A 18 3.31 -36.24 27.54
N VAL A 19 3.42 -36.27 28.87
CA VAL A 19 4.51 -36.96 29.58
C VAL A 19 4.45 -38.48 29.45
N LEU A 20 3.26 -39.04 29.24
CA LEU A 20 3.03 -40.50 29.07
C LEU A 20 3.31 -41.00 27.65
N LEU A 21 3.55 -40.12 26.68
CA LEU A 21 3.81 -40.48 25.30
C LEU A 21 5.28 -40.91 25.07
N ARG A 22 5.49 -41.77 24.05
CA ARG A 22 6.84 -42.22 23.64
C ARG A 22 7.75 -41.00 23.37
N PRO A 23 9.05 -41.05 23.70
CA PRO A 23 9.97 -39.89 23.57
C PRO A 23 10.01 -39.25 22.20
N GLN A 24 9.81 -40.03 21.12
CA GLN A 24 9.77 -39.50 19.74
C GLN A 24 8.48 -38.72 19.47
N THR A 25 7.31 -39.22 19.93
CA THR A 25 6.01 -38.56 19.79
C THR A 25 5.98 -37.25 20.59
N ARG A 26 6.60 -37.24 21.76
CA ARG A 26 6.72 -36.06 22.62
C ARG A 26 7.52 -34.95 21.96
N LYS A 27 8.68 -35.28 21.35
CA LYS A 27 9.52 -34.30 20.59
C LYS A 27 8.72 -33.72 19.41
N PHE A 28 7.96 -34.55 18.70
CA PHE A 28 7.15 -34.09 17.57
C PHE A 28 6.03 -33.12 18.02
N ILE A 29 5.36 -33.42 19.13
CA ILE A 29 4.30 -32.57 19.69
C ILE A 29 4.88 -31.22 20.15
N TYR A 30 6.01 -31.21 20.89
CA TYR A 30 6.66 -29.96 21.28
C TYR A 30 7.15 -29.16 20.08
N PHE A 31 7.69 -29.79 19.05
CA PHE A 31 8.10 -29.13 17.81
C PHE A 31 6.88 -28.53 17.10
N ALA A 32 5.78 -29.26 16.99
CA ALA A 32 4.55 -28.76 16.37
C ALA A 32 3.95 -27.58 17.17
N MET A 33 3.89 -27.68 18.51
CA MET A 33 3.42 -26.59 19.37
C MET A 33 4.33 -25.35 19.28
N PHE A 34 5.65 -25.54 19.27
CA PHE A 34 6.61 -24.46 19.10
C PHE A 34 6.47 -23.79 17.72
N THR A 35 6.29 -24.59 16.65
CA THR A 35 6.07 -24.08 15.29
C THR A 35 4.76 -23.30 15.18
N ILE A 36 3.68 -23.81 15.75
CA ILE A 36 2.37 -23.14 15.81
C ILE A 36 2.50 -21.83 16.63
N TYR A 37 3.14 -21.87 17.79
CA TYR A 37 3.33 -20.71 18.65
C TYR A 37 4.15 -19.63 17.95
N THR A 38 5.28 -19.98 17.31
CA THR A 38 6.11 -19.03 16.54
C THR A 38 5.38 -18.47 15.33
N TRP A 39 4.60 -19.30 14.63
CA TRP A 39 3.74 -18.87 13.51
C TRP A 39 2.65 -17.88 13.97
N MET A 40 1.94 -18.19 15.08
CA MET A 40 0.92 -17.30 15.65
C MET A 40 1.54 -15.98 16.11
N LYS A 41 2.67 -16.02 16.82
CA LYS A 41 3.38 -14.81 17.29
C LYS A 41 3.83 -13.91 16.12
N ASN A 42 4.37 -14.49 15.05
CA ASN A 42 4.75 -13.75 13.86
C ASN A 42 3.53 -13.14 13.14
N LYS A 43 2.44 -13.90 13.03
CA LYS A 43 1.20 -13.41 12.41
C LYS A 43 0.58 -12.25 13.19
N THR A 44 0.55 -12.34 14.52
CA THR A 44 0.02 -11.27 15.39
C THR A 44 0.88 -10.00 15.30
N SER A 45 2.22 -10.13 15.31
CA SER A 45 3.13 -9.01 15.13
C SER A 45 2.95 -8.31 13.77
N THR A 46 2.70 -9.06 12.72
CA THR A 46 2.45 -8.51 11.37
C THR A 46 1.11 -7.78 11.33
N LEU A 47 0.07 -8.34 11.94
CA LEU A 47 -1.26 -7.70 12.00
C LEU A 47 -1.19 -6.36 12.75
N VAL A 48 -0.58 -6.33 13.93
CA VAL A 48 -0.44 -5.08 14.71
C VAL A 48 0.32 -4.02 13.91
N LYS A 49 1.41 -4.40 13.25
CA LYS A 49 2.15 -3.49 12.36
C LYS A 49 1.28 -2.93 11.23
N ASP A 50 0.45 -3.77 10.62
CA ASP A 50 -0.45 -3.33 9.54
C ASP A 50 -1.42 -2.26 10.04
N TYR A 51 -2.06 -2.47 11.20
CA TYR A 51 -3.00 -1.50 11.76
C TYR A 51 -2.33 -0.18 12.19
N VAL A 52 -1.13 -0.24 12.78
CA VAL A 52 -0.36 0.97 13.11
C VAL A 52 -0.01 1.76 11.84
N ILE A 53 0.44 1.09 10.79
CA ILE A 53 0.78 1.73 9.51
C ILE A 53 -0.47 2.30 8.84
N ILE A 54 -1.60 1.57 8.86
CA ILE A 54 -2.88 2.06 8.36
C ILE A 54 -3.28 3.33 9.12
N THR A 55 -3.22 3.33 10.47
CA THR A 55 -3.56 4.50 11.28
C THR A 55 -2.71 5.71 10.92
N PHE A 56 -1.41 5.54 10.72
CA PHE A 56 -0.53 6.61 10.27
C PHE A 56 -0.92 7.15 8.88
N GLY A 57 -1.24 6.25 7.94
CA GLY A 57 -1.73 6.64 6.61
C GLY A 57 -3.04 7.43 6.67
N LEU A 58 -3.97 6.99 7.53
CA LEU A 58 -5.25 7.68 7.76
C LEU A 58 -5.06 9.06 8.38
N LEU A 59 -4.14 9.19 9.34
CA LEU A 59 -3.79 10.47 9.93
C LEU A 59 -3.26 11.45 8.88
N LEU A 60 -2.32 10.99 8.05
CA LEU A 60 -1.77 11.81 6.95
C LEU A 60 -2.86 12.21 5.95
N TYR A 61 -3.77 11.30 5.63
CA TYR A 61 -4.93 11.56 4.77
C TYR A 61 -5.82 12.66 5.34
N VAL A 62 -6.21 12.56 6.64
CA VAL A 62 -7.05 13.56 7.30
C VAL A 62 -6.34 14.90 7.42
N MET A 63 -5.04 14.91 7.69
CA MET A 63 -4.26 16.16 7.71
C MET A 63 -4.30 16.86 6.35
N GLY A 64 -4.19 16.13 5.25
CA GLY A 64 -4.36 16.68 3.91
C GLY A 64 -5.72 17.38 3.73
N TRP A 65 -6.80 16.75 4.21
CA TRP A 65 -8.15 17.32 4.14
C TRP A 65 -8.36 18.50 5.09
N MET A 66 -8.00 18.36 6.36
CA MET A 66 -8.36 19.32 7.40
C MET A 66 -7.43 20.53 7.47
N LEU A 67 -6.15 20.40 7.08
CA LEU A 67 -5.20 21.51 7.07
C LEU A 67 -5.25 22.33 5.77
N PHE A 68 -5.63 21.68 4.65
CA PHE A 68 -5.48 22.31 3.33
C PHE A 68 -6.79 22.37 2.55
N LEU A 69 -7.47 21.24 2.32
CA LEU A 69 -8.60 21.21 1.37
C LEU A 69 -9.87 21.83 1.95
N VAL A 70 -10.31 21.40 3.13
CA VAL A 70 -11.57 21.87 3.72
C VAL A 70 -11.54 23.36 4.07
N PRO A 71 -10.47 23.89 4.74
CA PRO A 71 -10.41 25.32 5.04
C PRO A 71 -10.29 26.21 3.80
N ALA A 72 -9.69 25.70 2.71
CA ALA A 72 -9.65 26.39 1.42
C ALA A 72 -10.93 26.20 0.58
N GLU A 73 -11.95 25.53 1.14
CA GLU A 73 -13.22 25.18 0.48
C GLU A 73 -13.01 24.40 -0.84
N ILE A 74 -11.93 23.61 -0.93
CA ILE A 74 -11.65 22.75 -2.05
C ILE A 74 -12.35 21.41 -1.85
N THR A 75 -13.12 20.98 -2.83
CA THR A 75 -13.73 19.65 -2.83
C THR A 75 -12.80 18.67 -3.51
N GLY A 76 -12.35 17.66 -2.77
CA GLY A 76 -11.69 16.50 -3.36
C GLY A 76 -12.70 15.46 -3.84
N GLY A 77 -12.19 14.32 -4.28
CA GLY A 77 -13.01 13.19 -4.71
C GLY A 77 -13.44 12.27 -3.56
N GLY A 78 -14.00 11.15 -3.95
CA GLY A 78 -14.42 10.10 -3.03
C GLY A 78 -15.62 10.43 -2.17
N VAL A 79 -15.93 9.53 -1.25
CA VAL A 79 -17.01 9.79 -0.25
C VAL A 79 -16.60 10.91 0.69
N SER A 80 -15.31 11.13 0.93
CA SER A 80 -14.83 12.31 1.67
C SER A 80 -15.23 13.61 0.97
N GLY A 81 -15.11 13.67 -0.38
CA GLY A 81 -15.55 14.78 -1.20
C GLY A 81 -17.06 15.00 -1.14
N ILE A 82 -17.84 13.93 -1.31
CA ILE A 82 -19.31 14.00 -1.17
C ILE A 82 -19.67 14.52 0.23
N SER A 83 -19.00 14.02 1.28
CA SER A 83 -19.26 14.44 2.66
C SER A 83 -18.91 15.91 2.91
N ALA A 84 -17.84 16.42 2.27
CA ALA A 84 -17.49 17.82 2.31
C ALA A 84 -18.53 18.68 1.58
N VAL A 85 -19.00 18.28 0.41
CA VAL A 85 -20.08 18.97 -0.32
C VAL A 85 -21.35 19.05 0.53
N VAL A 86 -21.75 17.94 1.15
CA VAL A 86 -22.90 17.89 2.08
C VAL A 86 -22.68 18.81 3.27
N PHE A 87 -21.49 18.82 3.86
CA PHE A 87 -21.16 19.73 4.97
C PHE A 87 -21.29 21.20 4.58
N PHE A 88 -20.76 21.60 3.44
CA PHE A 88 -20.88 22.99 2.98
C PHE A 88 -22.33 23.39 2.70
N ALA A 89 -23.14 22.46 2.14
CA ALA A 89 -24.54 22.72 1.83
C ALA A 89 -25.45 22.72 3.06
N THR A 90 -25.24 21.85 4.05
CA THR A 90 -26.21 21.54 5.11
C THR A 90 -25.67 21.70 6.51
N LYS A 91 -24.35 21.88 6.68
CA LYS A 91 -23.63 21.89 7.97
C LYS A 91 -23.66 20.55 8.73
N ILE A 92 -24.13 19.47 8.10
CA ILE A 92 -24.00 18.10 8.66
C ILE A 92 -22.52 17.75 8.75
N PRO A 93 -22.01 17.26 9.90
CA PRO A 93 -20.61 16.91 10.06
C PRO A 93 -20.11 15.92 8.97
N ILE A 94 -18.90 16.15 8.46
CA ILE A 94 -18.27 15.28 7.45
C ILE A 94 -18.24 13.83 7.93
N SER A 95 -17.88 13.61 9.20
CA SER A 95 -17.82 12.28 9.83
C SER A 95 -19.14 11.51 9.76
N ALA A 96 -20.27 12.19 9.96
CA ALA A 96 -21.60 11.56 9.95
C ALA A 96 -21.97 11.07 8.53
N THR A 97 -21.88 11.96 7.54
CA THR A 97 -22.17 11.63 6.13
C THR A 97 -21.23 10.56 5.61
N PHE A 98 -19.94 10.69 5.93
CA PHE A 98 -18.91 9.73 5.57
C PHE A 98 -19.21 8.32 6.11
N LEU A 99 -19.59 8.23 7.39
CA LEU A 99 -19.91 6.95 8.03
C LEU A 99 -21.13 6.28 7.39
N VAL A 100 -22.20 7.03 7.15
CA VAL A 100 -23.47 6.50 6.60
C VAL A 100 -23.25 5.94 5.19
N ILE A 101 -22.58 6.70 4.30
CA ILE A 101 -22.33 6.26 2.93
C ILE A 101 -21.42 5.02 2.93
N ASN A 102 -20.37 5.03 3.74
CA ASN A 102 -19.44 3.92 3.79
C ASN A 102 -20.02 2.65 4.40
N ALA A 103 -20.99 2.74 5.30
CA ALA A 103 -21.68 1.56 5.84
C ALA A 103 -22.28 0.69 4.72
N VAL A 104 -22.92 1.33 3.72
CA VAL A 104 -23.47 0.62 2.56
C VAL A 104 -22.38 0.03 1.69
N LEU A 105 -21.33 0.82 1.38
CA LEU A 105 -20.23 0.37 0.50
C LEU A 105 -19.46 -0.81 1.08
N VAL A 106 -19.24 -0.83 2.39
CA VAL A 106 -18.53 -1.92 3.09
C VAL A 106 -19.29 -3.24 3.01
N LEU A 107 -20.60 -3.23 3.13
CA LEU A 107 -21.40 -4.44 2.97
C LEU A 107 -21.20 -5.07 1.59
N ILE A 108 -21.12 -4.25 0.55
CA ILE A 108 -20.83 -4.70 -0.81
C ILE A 108 -19.38 -5.22 -0.90
N ALA A 109 -18.42 -4.50 -0.31
CA ALA A 109 -17.00 -4.85 -0.33
C ALA A 109 -16.73 -6.21 0.32
N ILE A 110 -17.32 -6.49 1.48
CA ILE A 110 -17.16 -7.78 2.18
C ILE A 110 -17.60 -8.94 1.32
N LYS A 111 -18.73 -8.78 0.62
CA LYS A 111 -19.28 -9.82 -0.25
C LYS A 111 -18.37 -10.12 -1.45
N ILE A 112 -17.70 -9.11 -2.02
CA ILE A 112 -16.91 -9.23 -3.25
C ILE A 112 -15.43 -9.48 -2.96
N LEU A 113 -14.82 -8.71 -2.05
CA LEU A 113 -13.38 -8.73 -1.77
C LEU A 113 -12.99 -9.65 -0.60
N GLY A 114 -13.99 -10.08 0.19
CA GLY A 114 -13.81 -11.00 1.31
C GLY A 114 -13.64 -10.30 2.66
N ALA A 115 -13.74 -11.12 3.74
CA ALA A 115 -13.78 -10.63 5.12
C ALA A 115 -12.49 -9.94 5.57
N SER A 116 -11.31 -10.39 5.12
CA SER A 116 -10.03 -9.80 5.53
C SER A 116 -9.89 -8.35 5.08
N PHE A 117 -10.31 -8.04 3.84
CA PHE A 117 -10.40 -6.68 3.33
C PHE A 117 -11.45 -5.88 4.11
N GLY A 118 -12.62 -6.48 4.36
CA GLY A 118 -13.71 -5.84 5.08
C GLY A 118 -13.31 -5.39 6.50
N VAL A 119 -12.64 -6.23 7.28
CA VAL A 119 -12.22 -5.89 8.65
C VAL A 119 -11.25 -4.69 8.66
N LYS A 120 -10.23 -4.69 7.79
CA LYS A 120 -9.29 -3.56 7.68
C LYS A 120 -10.00 -2.28 7.22
N THR A 121 -10.95 -2.40 6.31
CA THR A 121 -11.73 -1.27 5.80
C THR A 121 -12.68 -0.71 6.86
N ILE A 122 -13.38 -1.55 7.61
CA ILE A 122 -14.23 -1.11 8.75
C ILE A 122 -13.39 -0.36 9.78
N TYR A 123 -12.23 -0.90 10.14
CA TYR A 123 -11.29 -0.23 11.03
C TYR A 123 -10.88 1.13 10.48
N SER A 124 -10.48 1.19 9.22
CA SER A 124 -10.06 2.43 8.57
C SER A 124 -11.16 3.48 8.56
N ILE A 125 -12.40 3.10 8.24
CA ILE A 125 -13.55 4.00 8.22
C ILE A 125 -13.85 4.53 9.63
N ALA A 126 -13.81 3.68 10.65
CA ALA A 126 -14.06 4.08 12.04
C ALA A 126 -13.00 5.08 12.53
N VAL A 127 -11.71 4.78 12.30
CA VAL A 127 -10.59 5.67 12.67
C VAL A 127 -10.64 6.98 11.88
N LEU A 128 -10.95 6.91 10.58
CA LEU A 128 -11.05 8.09 9.72
C LEU A 128 -12.21 9.00 10.15
N SER A 129 -13.37 8.41 10.46
CA SER A 129 -14.53 9.16 10.98
C SER A 129 -14.20 9.84 12.31
N LEU A 130 -13.47 9.16 13.20
CA LEU A 130 -13.00 9.75 14.45
C LEU A 130 -12.04 10.91 14.19
N PHE A 131 -11.06 10.74 13.30
CA PHE A 131 -10.12 11.80 12.97
C PHE A 131 -10.82 13.00 12.33
N PHE A 132 -11.77 12.79 11.40
CA PHE A 132 -12.58 13.88 10.88
C PHE A 132 -13.36 14.61 11.98
N ALA A 133 -14.00 13.89 12.90
CA ALA A 133 -14.75 14.50 14.00
C ALA A 133 -13.85 15.33 14.93
N VAL A 134 -12.62 14.85 15.21
CA VAL A 134 -11.67 15.57 16.08
C VAL A 134 -11.08 16.79 15.37
N PHE A 135 -10.61 16.62 14.13
CA PHE A 135 -9.85 17.67 13.44
C PHE A 135 -10.73 18.71 12.75
N GLN A 136 -12.00 18.42 12.44
CA GLN A 136 -12.91 19.35 11.75
C GLN A 136 -13.11 20.68 12.49
N ASN A 137 -13.02 20.67 13.83
CA ASN A 137 -13.26 21.86 14.65
C ASN A 137 -11.96 22.54 15.14
N ILE A 138 -10.79 22.01 14.79
CA ILE A 138 -9.52 22.54 15.29
C ILE A 138 -9.00 23.70 14.43
N LEU A 139 -9.27 23.66 13.14
CA LEU A 139 -8.73 24.61 12.16
C LEU A 139 -9.85 25.22 11.32
N GLU A 140 -10.12 26.48 11.57
CA GLU A 140 -11.10 27.27 10.81
C GLU A 140 -10.50 27.91 9.55
N LYS A 141 -9.16 28.06 9.51
CA LYS A 141 -8.45 28.72 8.42
C LYS A 141 -7.43 27.76 7.79
N PRO A 142 -7.21 27.86 6.48
CA PRO A 142 -6.18 27.06 5.82
C PRO A 142 -4.80 27.38 6.40
N LEU A 143 -3.93 26.35 6.47
CA LEU A 143 -2.53 26.51 6.91
C LEU A 143 -1.72 27.35 5.92
N VAL A 144 -2.18 27.43 4.69
CA VAL A 144 -1.55 28.17 3.58
C VAL A 144 -2.64 29.00 2.91
N ASP A 145 -2.40 30.30 2.72
CA ASP A 145 -3.36 31.23 2.11
C ASP A 145 -3.56 31.00 0.59
N ASP A 146 -2.54 30.43 -0.08
CA ASP A 146 -2.62 30.11 -1.51
C ASP A 146 -3.47 28.86 -1.75
N THR A 147 -4.59 29.03 -2.45
CA THR A 147 -5.54 27.95 -2.74
C THR A 147 -4.94 26.85 -3.63
N PHE A 148 -4.10 27.23 -4.62
CA PHE A 148 -3.45 26.24 -5.47
C PHE A 148 -2.44 25.41 -4.67
N LEU A 149 -1.63 26.04 -3.82
CA LEU A 149 -0.68 25.34 -2.97
C LEU A 149 -1.41 24.44 -1.96
N SER A 150 -2.56 24.87 -1.42
CA SER A 150 -3.42 24.05 -0.58
C SER A 150 -3.97 22.82 -1.34
N ALA A 151 -4.39 22.98 -2.60
CA ALA A 151 -4.82 21.86 -3.44
C ALA A 151 -3.69 20.84 -3.67
N VAL A 152 -2.47 21.31 -3.91
CA VAL A 152 -1.30 20.46 -4.15
C VAL A 152 -0.87 19.74 -2.87
N LEU A 153 -0.65 20.47 -1.77
CA LEU A 153 -0.19 19.89 -0.50
C LEU A 153 -1.23 18.93 0.09
N GLY A 154 -2.51 19.33 0.08
CA GLY A 154 -3.61 18.48 0.50
C GLY A 154 -3.75 17.24 -0.34
N GLY A 155 -3.63 17.38 -1.67
CA GLY A 155 -3.62 16.27 -2.61
C GLY A 155 -2.44 15.31 -2.40
N MET A 156 -1.23 15.82 -2.17
CA MET A 156 -0.05 15.00 -1.89
C MET A 156 -0.20 14.22 -0.58
N ALA A 157 -0.56 14.89 0.52
CA ALA A 157 -0.77 14.25 1.82
C ALA A 157 -1.88 13.20 1.74
N GLY A 158 -3.00 13.54 1.09
CA GLY A 158 -4.11 12.62 0.87
C GLY A 158 -3.70 11.40 0.04
N GLY A 159 -3.03 11.59 -1.10
CA GLY A 159 -2.60 10.53 -1.99
C GLY A 159 -1.56 9.59 -1.37
N ILE A 160 -0.56 10.12 -0.66
CA ILE A 160 0.42 9.32 0.08
C ILE A 160 -0.26 8.55 1.21
N GLY A 161 -1.12 9.22 1.99
CA GLY A 161 -1.88 8.60 3.08
C GLY A 161 -2.73 7.43 2.59
N LEU A 162 -3.46 7.61 1.50
CA LEU A 162 -4.23 6.56 0.83
C LEU A 162 -3.35 5.42 0.32
N GLY A 163 -2.19 5.75 -0.25
CA GLY A 163 -1.21 4.76 -0.71
C GLY A 163 -0.65 3.89 0.42
N ILE A 164 -0.39 4.48 1.60
CA ILE A 164 0.02 3.74 2.79
C ILE A 164 -1.07 2.74 3.21
N VAL A 165 -2.34 3.17 3.25
CA VAL A 165 -3.48 2.31 3.60
C VAL A 165 -3.63 1.16 2.61
N PHE A 166 -3.57 1.44 1.30
CA PHE A 166 -3.67 0.44 0.24
C PHE A 166 -2.53 -0.57 0.27
N SER A 167 -1.30 -0.12 0.58
CA SER A 167 -0.14 -1.01 0.68
C SER A 167 -0.30 -2.09 1.75
N ARG A 168 -1.22 -1.89 2.69
CA ARG A 168 -1.55 -2.84 3.77
C ARG A 168 -2.86 -3.58 3.55
N GLY A 169 -3.46 -3.45 2.37
CA GLY A 169 -4.72 -4.10 2.00
C GLY A 169 -5.94 -3.55 2.75
N GLY A 170 -5.87 -2.29 3.18
CA GLY A 170 -7.00 -1.51 3.68
C GLY A 170 -7.58 -0.61 2.60
N SER A 171 -8.63 0.11 2.95
CA SER A 171 -9.28 1.13 2.13
C SER A 171 -9.78 2.25 3.05
N THR A 172 -9.78 3.48 2.58
CA THR A 172 -10.35 4.61 3.35
C THR A 172 -11.88 4.64 3.29
N GLY A 173 -12.46 3.76 2.51
CA GLY A 173 -13.90 3.81 2.19
C GLY A 173 -14.17 4.69 0.98
N GLY A 174 -15.35 4.58 0.39
CA GLY A 174 -15.73 5.43 -0.73
C GLY A 174 -15.42 4.86 -2.11
N THR A 175 -15.08 5.75 -3.03
CA THR A 175 -14.77 5.38 -4.43
C THR A 175 -13.57 4.46 -4.54
N ASP A 176 -12.69 4.44 -3.57
CA ASP A 176 -11.57 3.51 -3.47
C ASP A 176 -12.02 2.05 -3.25
N ILE A 177 -13.14 1.81 -2.57
CA ILE A 177 -13.75 0.46 -2.53
C ILE A 177 -14.16 0.02 -3.94
N LEU A 178 -14.79 0.90 -4.71
CA LEU A 178 -15.18 0.60 -6.09
C LEU A 178 -13.94 0.34 -6.95
N ALA A 179 -12.89 1.15 -6.78
CA ALA A 179 -11.62 0.93 -7.47
C ALA A 179 -11.02 -0.45 -7.13
N MET A 180 -11.00 -0.84 -5.86
CA MET A 180 -10.49 -2.15 -5.43
C MET A 180 -11.32 -3.32 -5.97
N ILE A 181 -12.64 -3.16 -6.08
CA ILE A 181 -13.52 -4.15 -6.72
C ILE A 181 -13.14 -4.33 -8.19
N ILE A 182 -12.97 -3.22 -8.94
CA ILE A 182 -12.61 -3.27 -10.36
C ILE A 182 -11.20 -3.86 -10.54
N MET A 183 -10.24 -3.48 -9.69
CA MET A 183 -8.88 -4.03 -9.72
C MET A 183 -8.81 -5.54 -9.50
N LYS A 184 -9.79 -6.12 -8.82
CA LYS A 184 -9.89 -7.58 -8.69
C LYS A 184 -10.07 -8.28 -10.05
N TYR A 185 -10.70 -7.60 -11.02
CA TYR A 185 -11.04 -8.17 -12.33
C TYR A 185 -10.27 -7.53 -13.49
N ARG A 186 -9.63 -6.39 -13.27
CA ARG A 186 -8.92 -5.62 -14.30
C ARG A 186 -7.58 -5.11 -13.79
N ASN A 187 -6.57 -5.19 -14.64
CA ASN A 187 -5.23 -4.68 -14.31
C ASN A 187 -5.14 -3.17 -14.65
N VAL A 188 -5.73 -2.35 -13.78
CA VAL A 188 -5.73 -0.87 -13.89
C VAL A 188 -5.22 -0.29 -12.59
N SER A 189 -4.46 0.83 -12.65
CA SER A 189 -3.98 1.46 -11.42
C SER A 189 -5.12 2.03 -10.58
N PRO A 190 -5.04 1.95 -9.24
CA PRO A 190 -6.08 2.47 -8.35
C PRO A 190 -6.29 3.97 -8.53
N GLY A 191 -5.24 4.76 -8.72
CA GLY A 191 -5.35 6.20 -8.91
C GLY A 191 -6.18 6.56 -10.14
N LYS A 192 -6.02 5.85 -11.28
CA LYS A 192 -6.83 6.07 -12.47
C LYS A 192 -8.30 5.79 -12.25
N LEU A 193 -8.63 4.72 -11.52
CA LEU A 193 -10.02 4.37 -11.23
C LEU A 193 -10.67 5.38 -10.29
N ILE A 194 -9.96 5.78 -9.24
CA ILE A 194 -10.42 6.82 -8.30
C ILE A 194 -10.66 8.11 -9.06
N MET A 195 -9.71 8.55 -9.89
CA MET A 195 -9.83 9.75 -10.71
C MET A 195 -11.08 9.73 -11.59
N LEU A 196 -11.42 8.58 -12.19
CA LEU A 196 -12.61 8.45 -13.02
C LEU A 196 -13.93 8.73 -12.26
N PHE A 197 -14.05 8.21 -11.03
CA PHE A 197 -15.23 8.46 -10.20
C PHE A 197 -15.24 9.90 -9.68
N ASP A 198 -14.07 10.40 -9.31
CA ASP A 198 -13.92 11.70 -8.67
C ASP A 198 -14.25 12.86 -9.59
N VAL A 199 -14.05 12.70 -10.92
CA VAL A 199 -14.47 13.69 -11.93
C VAL A 199 -15.96 14.04 -11.76
N ILE A 200 -16.82 13.03 -11.60
CA ILE A 200 -18.26 13.24 -11.44
C ILE A 200 -18.58 13.91 -10.11
N ILE A 201 -17.92 13.46 -9.02
CA ILE A 201 -18.13 13.99 -7.67
C ILE A 201 -17.72 15.45 -7.60
N ILE A 202 -16.55 15.80 -8.14
CA ILE A 202 -16.06 17.18 -8.13
C ILE A 202 -16.96 18.06 -9.01
N ALA A 203 -17.38 17.58 -10.19
CA ALA A 203 -18.32 18.30 -11.02
C ALA A 203 -19.63 18.64 -10.26
N SER A 204 -20.13 17.69 -9.47
CA SER A 204 -21.34 17.91 -8.65
C SER A 204 -21.21 19.02 -7.61
N SER A 205 -19.98 19.28 -7.13
CA SER A 205 -19.71 20.34 -6.16
C SER A 205 -20.01 21.75 -6.70
N TYR A 206 -20.04 21.92 -8.03
CA TYR A 206 -20.41 23.18 -8.67
C TYR A 206 -21.81 23.65 -8.29
N VAL A 207 -22.73 22.73 -8.03
CA VAL A 207 -24.10 23.06 -7.58
C VAL A 207 -24.09 23.84 -6.25
N VAL A 208 -23.15 23.51 -5.37
CA VAL A 208 -23.04 24.12 -4.03
C VAL A 208 -22.20 25.39 -4.08
N PHE A 209 -21.02 25.32 -4.67
CA PHE A 209 -20.08 26.43 -4.62
C PHE A 209 -20.33 27.50 -5.69
N ARG A 210 -20.90 27.12 -6.83
CA ARG A 210 -21.13 27.98 -8.00
C ARG A 210 -19.90 28.78 -8.43
N SER A 211 -18.71 28.26 -8.15
CA SER A 211 -17.42 28.86 -8.46
C SER A 211 -16.62 27.93 -9.38
N PRO A 212 -16.36 28.35 -10.63
CA PRO A 212 -15.49 27.61 -11.54
C PRO A 212 -14.06 27.43 -10.98
N GLU A 213 -13.58 28.41 -10.22
CA GLU A 213 -12.24 28.40 -9.64
C GLU A 213 -12.09 27.24 -8.63
N LYS A 214 -13.05 27.07 -7.69
CA LYS A 214 -13.04 25.97 -6.73
C LYS A 214 -13.14 24.61 -7.41
N LEU A 215 -13.88 24.54 -8.51
CA LEU A 215 -13.97 23.33 -9.34
C LEU A 215 -12.60 22.96 -9.94
N VAL A 216 -11.89 23.95 -10.49
CA VAL A 216 -10.55 23.73 -11.06
C VAL A 216 -9.57 23.27 -9.99
N TYR A 217 -9.55 23.88 -8.81
CA TYR A 217 -8.70 23.43 -7.70
C TYR A 217 -9.07 22.05 -7.19
N GLY A 218 -10.35 21.69 -7.23
CA GLY A 218 -10.81 20.32 -6.97
C GLY A 218 -10.19 19.31 -7.94
N TYR A 219 -10.19 19.62 -9.24
CA TYR A 219 -9.55 18.76 -10.25
C TYR A 219 -8.03 18.72 -10.12
N VAL A 220 -7.38 19.83 -9.75
CA VAL A 220 -5.94 19.85 -9.43
C VAL A 220 -5.66 18.90 -8.26
N SER A 221 -6.41 19.04 -7.17
CA SER A 221 -6.26 18.15 -6.00
C SER A 221 -6.46 16.68 -6.36
N MET A 222 -7.52 16.35 -7.11
CA MET A 222 -7.80 14.99 -7.60
C MET A 222 -6.62 14.41 -8.40
N TRP A 223 -6.08 15.19 -9.33
CA TRP A 223 -4.93 14.75 -10.14
C TRP A 223 -3.71 14.49 -9.27
N VAL A 224 -3.42 15.39 -8.31
CA VAL A 224 -2.29 15.26 -7.38
C VAL A 224 -2.48 14.04 -6.45
N VAL A 225 -3.69 13.81 -5.92
CA VAL A 225 -4.02 12.61 -5.13
C VAL A 225 -3.71 11.34 -5.92
N SER A 226 -4.26 11.26 -7.15
CA SER A 226 -4.12 10.07 -8.00
C SER A 226 -2.67 9.80 -8.38
N TYR A 227 -1.93 10.85 -8.75
CA TYR A 227 -0.51 10.76 -9.08
C TYR A 227 0.34 10.35 -7.87
N SER A 228 0.10 10.95 -6.71
CA SER A 228 0.83 10.66 -5.47
C SER A 228 0.56 9.22 -4.99
N LEU A 229 -0.69 8.78 -5.06
CA LEU A 229 -1.10 7.41 -4.77
C LEU A 229 -0.36 6.39 -5.67
N ASP A 230 -0.47 6.56 -6.99
CA ASP A 230 0.14 5.64 -7.94
C ASP A 230 1.67 5.66 -7.86
N SER A 231 2.27 6.84 -7.62
CA SER A 231 3.71 6.99 -7.40
C SER A 231 4.18 6.27 -6.13
N PHE A 232 3.41 6.38 -5.04
CA PHE A 232 3.70 5.70 -3.79
C PHE A 232 3.62 4.18 -3.95
N LEU A 233 2.53 3.67 -4.51
CA LEU A 233 2.33 2.24 -4.73
C LEU A 233 3.34 1.65 -5.71
N SER A 234 3.60 2.35 -6.82
CA SER A 234 4.61 1.94 -7.80
C SER A 234 6.03 2.01 -7.25
N GLY A 235 6.33 3.01 -6.40
CA GLY A 235 7.66 3.18 -5.81
C GLY A 235 8.07 2.05 -4.88
N ALA A 236 7.10 1.43 -4.19
CA ALA A 236 7.36 0.34 -3.26
C ALA A 236 7.77 -0.97 -3.97
N ASN A 237 7.31 -1.21 -5.20
CA ASN A 237 7.43 -2.49 -5.91
C ASN A 237 8.19 -2.40 -7.25
N ARG A 238 8.90 -1.30 -7.51
CA ARG A 238 9.68 -1.18 -8.75
C ARG A 238 10.79 -2.21 -8.80
N SER A 239 10.83 -2.97 -9.90
CA SER A 239 11.94 -3.84 -10.26
C SER A 239 12.84 -3.15 -11.29
N ALA A 240 14.11 -3.53 -11.30
CA ALA A 240 15.08 -3.08 -12.27
C ALA A 240 15.69 -4.30 -12.96
N GLN A 241 15.88 -4.19 -14.25
CA GLN A 241 16.66 -5.11 -15.06
C GLN A 241 18.04 -4.49 -15.30
N MET A 242 19.07 -5.28 -15.13
CA MET A 242 20.46 -4.87 -15.33
C MET A 242 21.13 -5.77 -16.35
N PHE A 243 21.77 -5.18 -17.35
CA PHE A 243 22.68 -5.85 -18.26
C PHE A 243 24.09 -5.39 -17.94
N ILE A 244 24.99 -6.35 -17.74
CA ILE A 244 26.36 -6.13 -17.33
C ILE A 244 27.26 -6.77 -18.37
N PHE A 245 28.14 -5.95 -18.94
CA PHE A 245 29.13 -6.34 -19.94
C PHE A 245 30.50 -6.29 -19.26
N SER A 246 31.11 -7.45 -19.04
CA SER A 246 32.38 -7.54 -18.31
C SER A 246 33.13 -8.80 -18.72
N SER A 247 34.48 -8.72 -18.77
CA SER A 247 35.32 -9.86 -18.90
C SER A 247 35.31 -10.76 -17.67
N LYS A 248 34.96 -10.19 -16.49
CA LYS A 248 34.82 -10.91 -15.20
C LYS A 248 33.38 -11.37 -14.95
N TYR A 249 32.68 -11.78 -16.01
CA TYR A 249 31.27 -12.11 -15.94
C TYR A 249 30.96 -13.26 -14.97
N GLU A 250 31.86 -14.24 -14.81
CA GLU A 250 31.69 -15.39 -13.91
C GLU A 250 31.67 -14.94 -12.45
N GLU A 251 32.66 -14.14 -12.03
CA GLU A 251 32.76 -13.62 -10.68
C GLU A 251 31.55 -12.73 -10.33
N ILE A 252 31.10 -11.93 -11.28
CA ILE A 252 29.90 -11.09 -11.12
C ILE A 252 28.63 -11.95 -11.02
N ALA A 253 28.50 -12.99 -11.83
CA ALA A 253 27.35 -13.89 -11.80
C ALA A 253 27.29 -14.69 -10.49
N ASP A 254 28.44 -15.17 -9.99
CA ASP A 254 28.53 -15.86 -8.71
C ASP A 254 28.17 -14.95 -7.55
N PHE A 255 28.68 -13.72 -7.51
CA PHE A 255 28.29 -12.72 -6.50
C PHE A 255 26.78 -12.47 -6.49
N ILE A 256 26.18 -12.22 -7.68
CA ILE A 256 24.74 -11.92 -7.77
C ILE A 256 23.92 -13.12 -7.32
N THR A 257 24.33 -14.34 -7.66
CA THR A 257 23.59 -15.56 -7.34
C THR A 257 23.75 -15.96 -5.87
N GLN A 258 24.97 -15.90 -5.32
CA GLN A 258 25.29 -16.42 -3.99
C GLN A 258 25.06 -15.40 -2.88
N GLU A 259 25.48 -14.14 -3.08
CA GLU A 259 25.39 -13.10 -2.06
C GLU A 259 24.11 -12.26 -2.20
N ALA A 260 23.77 -11.83 -3.40
CA ALA A 260 22.57 -11.05 -3.64
C ALA A 260 21.29 -11.91 -3.75
N VAL A 261 21.43 -13.24 -3.88
CA VAL A 261 20.33 -14.22 -3.99
C VAL A 261 19.34 -13.81 -5.09
N ARG A 262 19.89 -13.52 -6.30
CA ARG A 262 19.10 -13.14 -7.47
C ARG A 262 19.44 -14.05 -8.65
N GLY A 263 18.42 -14.33 -9.45
CA GLY A 263 18.59 -15.09 -10.70
C GLY A 263 19.47 -14.33 -11.69
N VAL A 264 20.36 -15.07 -12.35
CA VAL A 264 21.27 -14.56 -13.38
C VAL A 264 21.07 -15.38 -14.65
N THR A 265 21.06 -14.70 -15.78
CA THR A 265 21.11 -15.32 -17.10
C THR A 265 22.27 -14.72 -17.86
N VAL A 266 23.11 -15.57 -18.43
CA VAL A 266 24.26 -15.15 -19.25
C VAL A 266 23.91 -15.36 -20.73
N PHE A 267 24.07 -14.29 -21.52
CA PHE A 267 23.89 -14.32 -22.96
C PHE A 267 25.25 -14.23 -23.67
N ASP A 268 25.38 -14.95 -24.78
CA ASP A 268 26.46 -14.76 -25.71
C ASP A 268 26.12 -13.64 -26.70
N GLY A 269 27.03 -12.70 -26.85
CA GLY A 269 26.93 -11.62 -27.80
C GLY A 269 28.21 -11.40 -28.58
N VAL A 270 28.14 -10.68 -29.69
CA VAL A 270 29.31 -10.28 -30.47
C VAL A 270 29.36 -8.78 -30.53
N GLY A 271 30.46 -8.19 -30.09
CA GLY A 271 30.70 -6.74 -30.25
C GLY A 271 30.79 -6.39 -31.73
N TRP A 272 29.80 -5.63 -32.23
CA TRP A 272 29.76 -5.37 -33.69
C TRP A 272 30.97 -4.60 -34.20
N TYR A 273 31.52 -3.69 -33.38
CA TYR A 273 32.71 -2.91 -33.73
C TYR A 273 34.00 -3.72 -33.56
N THR A 274 34.16 -4.37 -32.39
CA THR A 274 35.39 -5.11 -32.05
C THR A 274 35.47 -6.49 -32.72
N LYS A 275 34.32 -7.06 -33.15
CA LYS A 275 34.14 -8.43 -33.63
C LYS A 275 34.51 -9.51 -32.60
N GLU A 276 34.62 -9.13 -31.34
CA GLU A 276 34.94 -10.03 -30.24
C GLU A 276 33.68 -10.61 -29.58
N ASN A 277 33.78 -11.81 -29.05
CA ASN A 277 32.74 -12.46 -28.28
C ASN A 277 32.64 -11.78 -26.91
N ILE A 278 31.44 -11.44 -26.50
CA ILE A 278 31.11 -10.77 -25.22
C ILE A 278 30.11 -11.60 -24.48
N LYS A 279 30.33 -11.83 -23.19
CA LYS A 279 29.33 -12.39 -22.26
C LYS A 279 28.55 -11.24 -21.59
N ILE A 280 27.23 -11.35 -21.63
CA ILE A 280 26.34 -10.36 -21.06
C ILE A 280 25.58 -11.01 -19.90
N VAL A 281 25.79 -10.51 -18.70
CA VAL A 281 25.09 -10.95 -17.50
C VAL A 281 23.80 -10.14 -17.37
N MET A 282 22.66 -10.81 -17.40
CA MET A 282 21.35 -10.18 -17.13
C MET A 282 20.83 -10.64 -15.78
N THR A 283 20.36 -9.70 -14.99
CA THR A 283 19.66 -9.97 -13.73
C THR A 283 18.50 -9.02 -13.52
N ILE A 284 17.49 -9.48 -12.77
CA ILE A 284 16.34 -8.69 -12.37
C ILE A 284 16.33 -8.65 -10.84
N MET A 285 16.16 -7.44 -10.30
CA MET A 285 16.21 -7.18 -8.86
C MET A 285 15.22 -6.11 -8.45
N ARG A 286 14.98 -5.95 -7.16
CA ARG A 286 14.20 -4.82 -6.67
C ARG A 286 15.01 -3.52 -6.77
N LYS A 287 14.36 -2.42 -7.11
CA LYS A 287 15.03 -1.11 -7.29
C LYS A 287 15.90 -0.71 -6.08
N LYS A 288 15.48 -1.03 -4.86
CA LYS A 288 16.25 -0.74 -3.65
C LYS A 288 17.59 -1.47 -3.54
N GLU A 289 17.76 -2.57 -4.25
CA GLU A 289 18.97 -3.41 -4.23
C GLU A 289 20.00 -2.96 -5.27
N THR A 290 19.57 -2.19 -6.26
CA THR A 290 20.41 -1.83 -7.42
C THR A 290 21.69 -1.10 -7.04
N SER A 291 21.63 -0.17 -6.07
CA SER A 291 22.80 0.63 -5.68
C SER A 291 23.88 -0.21 -4.99
N ALA A 292 23.50 -1.19 -4.17
CA ALA A 292 24.43 -2.10 -3.51
C ALA A 292 25.10 -3.03 -4.53
N ILE A 293 24.29 -3.63 -5.40
CA ILE A 293 24.77 -4.54 -6.45
C ILE A 293 25.67 -3.80 -7.44
N PHE A 294 25.27 -2.59 -7.87
CA PHE A 294 26.09 -1.77 -8.76
C PHE A 294 27.48 -1.47 -8.19
N ARG A 295 27.53 -1.09 -6.90
CA ARG A 295 28.81 -0.80 -6.22
C ARG A 295 29.70 -2.04 -6.22
N LYS A 296 29.16 -3.20 -5.88
CA LYS A 296 29.92 -4.44 -5.81
C LYS A 296 30.43 -4.89 -7.18
N ILE A 297 29.62 -4.75 -8.23
CA ILE A 297 30.07 -5.03 -9.60
C ILE A 297 31.26 -4.13 -9.97
N LYS A 298 31.21 -2.85 -9.61
CA LYS A 298 32.31 -1.92 -9.87
C LYS A 298 33.56 -2.18 -9.02
N GLU A 299 33.42 -2.83 -7.86
CA GLU A 299 34.56 -3.34 -7.08
C GLU A 299 35.22 -4.54 -7.75
N ILE A 300 34.41 -5.46 -8.34
CA ILE A 300 34.93 -6.64 -9.07
C ILE A 300 35.58 -6.21 -10.39
N ASP A 301 34.87 -5.39 -11.16
CA ASP A 301 35.35 -4.88 -12.43
C ASP A 301 35.03 -3.38 -12.58
N PRO A 302 36.01 -2.49 -12.35
CA PRO A 302 35.84 -1.06 -12.53
C PRO A 302 35.46 -0.66 -13.97
N ASN A 303 35.84 -1.47 -14.96
CA ASN A 303 35.60 -1.21 -16.37
C ASN A 303 34.29 -1.83 -16.88
N ALA A 304 33.56 -2.59 -16.04
CA ALA A 304 32.29 -3.19 -16.44
C ALA A 304 31.34 -2.10 -17.00
N PHE A 305 30.77 -2.36 -18.18
CA PHE A 305 29.71 -1.51 -18.72
C PHE A 305 28.36 -2.05 -18.24
N ILE A 306 27.56 -1.17 -17.63
CA ILE A 306 26.30 -1.55 -16.99
C ILE A 306 25.18 -0.69 -17.53
N THR A 307 24.14 -1.32 -18.07
CA THR A 307 22.88 -0.65 -18.38
C THR A 307 21.79 -1.09 -17.43
N MET A 308 20.93 -0.19 -17.00
CA MET A 308 19.84 -0.46 -16.07
C MET A 308 18.55 0.18 -16.57
N GLY A 309 17.51 -0.63 -16.64
CA GLY A 309 16.15 -0.20 -16.98
C GLY A 309 15.16 -0.53 -15.88
N SER A 310 14.12 0.29 -15.71
CA SER A 310 12.98 -0.06 -14.86
C SER A 310 12.10 -1.08 -15.58
N VAL A 311 11.71 -2.14 -14.87
CA VAL A 311 10.80 -3.17 -15.40
C VAL A 311 9.46 -3.04 -14.67
N MET A 312 8.38 -2.96 -15.44
CA MET A 312 7.03 -2.92 -14.93
C MET A 312 6.47 -4.36 -14.90
N GLY A 313 6.18 -4.86 -13.69
CA GLY A 313 5.58 -6.19 -13.49
C GLY A 313 6.57 -7.33 -13.70
N VAL A 314 7.22 -7.74 -12.61
CA VAL A 314 8.03 -8.97 -12.57
C VAL A 314 7.28 -9.98 -11.73
N TYR A 315 6.94 -11.10 -12.34
CA TYR A 315 6.17 -12.18 -11.70
C TYR A 315 6.99 -13.45 -11.64
N GLY A 316 6.88 -14.21 -10.55
CA GLY A 316 7.58 -15.48 -10.37
C GLY A 316 8.31 -15.59 -9.04
N GLN A 317 9.17 -16.61 -8.92
CA GLN A 317 9.88 -16.88 -7.67
C GLN A 317 10.76 -15.68 -7.24
N GLY A 318 10.52 -15.20 -6.01
CA GLY A 318 11.23 -14.04 -5.45
C GLY A 318 10.62 -12.67 -5.80
N PHE A 319 9.55 -12.64 -6.62
CA PHE A 319 8.79 -11.46 -7.01
C PHE A 319 7.29 -11.64 -6.73
N GLU A 320 6.45 -10.82 -7.35
CA GLU A 320 4.99 -10.89 -7.15
C GLU A 320 4.40 -12.15 -7.81
N GLU A 321 3.40 -12.74 -7.14
CA GLU A 321 2.63 -13.83 -7.72
C GLU A 321 1.54 -13.28 -8.64
N ILE A 322 1.34 -13.91 -9.80
CA ILE A 322 0.19 -13.58 -10.66
C ILE A 322 -1.06 -14.05 -9.94
N LYS A 323 -1.91 -13.12 -9.57
CA LYS A 323 -3.26 -13.42 -9.07
C LYS A 323 -4.21 -13.51 -10.28
N PHE A 324 -4.67 -14.72 -10.55
CA PHE A 324 -5.71 -15.00 -11.55
C PHE A 324 -7.09 -14.77 -10.96
#